data_1f2f02e779277fc2c27ba288a286d578
#
_entry.id   1f2f02e779277fc2c27ba288a286d578
#
_cell.length_a   1.000
_cell.length_b   1.000
_cell.length_c   1.000
_cell.angle_alpha   90.00
_cell.angle_beta   90.00
_cell.angle_gamma   90.00
#
_symmetry.space_group_name_H-M   'P 1'
#
loop_
_entity.id
_entity.type
_entity.pdbx_description
1 polymer ?
#
loop_
_entity_poly.entity_id
_entity_poly.type
_entity_poly.pdbx_seq_one_letter_code
_entity_poly.pdbx_strand_id
1 'polypeptide(L)'
;GTSGRVFPTDMKAAPLLRAWLKRLRDNGVVIHIRHRWLGWNTDGSLRIAYPQGERQVKASVVVLALGGASWARLGSDGSWQPLLAERAVDISPLQPSNCGFEVEGWSALLKDKFAGAPLKNIALSVPGSAPRKGEFILTAQGVEGSLVYAWSAPVREAIHREGRGVLLLDLLPDKPVDKIAQALAKPRGSRSMAKHLHSQLGIDGVKAALLRELTDQATFADVDALARAIKALPITLVRTRPLDEAISSAGGVRFEGLDKGLMVKAVPGVFCAGEMLDWEAPTGGYLLTACFASGLRAGRAAADWVRAS
;
A
#
# COMPACT_ATOMS: atom_id res chain seq x y z
N GLY A 1 7.66 -19.45 6.27
CA GLY A 1 8.55 -18.57 7.04
C GLY A 1 8.15 -18.51 8.51
N THR A 2 9.01 -18.03 9.36
CA THR A 2 8.78 -17.90 10.83
C THR A 2 7.61 -16.95 11.18
N SER A 3 7.22 -16.08 10.26
CA SER A 3 6.08 -15.17 10.40
C SER A 3 4.72 -15.78 9.97
N GLY A 4 4.65 -17.07 9.68
CA GLY A 4 3.48 -17.74 9.13
C GLY A 4 3.25 -17.49 7.63
N ARG A 5 4.11 -16.72 6.96
CA ARG A 5 4.05 -16.50 5.51
C ARG A 5 4.45 -17.77 4.76
N VAL A 6 3.66 -18.08 3.72
CA VAL A 6 3.94 -19.21 2.82
C VAL A 6 4.60 -18.68 1.56
N PHE A 7 5.70 -19.32 1.17
CA PHE A 7 6.44 -18.99 -0.04
C PHE A 7 6.63 -20.27 -0.88
N PRO A 8 6.69 -20.16 -2.22
CA PRO A 8 7.17 -21.26 -3.04
C PRO A 8 8.60 -21.64 -2.61
N THR A 9 8.94 -22.92 -2.68
CA THR A 9 10.26 -23.45 -2.25
C THR A 9 11.42 -22.77 -3.00
N ASP A 10 11.23 -22.46 -4.26
CA ASP A 10 12.20 -21.77 -5.13
C ASP A 10 12.14 -20.23 -5.00
N MET A 11 11.30 -19.69 -4.13
CA MET A 11 11.09 -18.25 -3.93
C MET A 11 10.70 -17.48 -5.20
N LYS A 12 10.08 -18.16 -6.18
CA LYS A 12 9.70 -17.59 -7.48
C LYS A 12 8.19 -17.72 -7.72
N ALA A 13 7.53 -16.61 -8.07
CA ALA A 13 6.12 -16.60 -8.40
C ALA A 13 5.82 -17.17 -9.80
N ALA A 14 6.73 -16.99 -10.77
CA ALA A 14 6.49 -17.37 -12.16
C ALA A 14 6.28 -18.89 -12.40
N PRO A 15 7.01 -19.82 -11.75
CA PRO A 15 6.72 -21.25 -11.85
C PRO A 15 5.35 -21.60 -11.31
N LEU A 16 4.96 -21.03 -10.17
CA LEU A 16 3.63 -21.23 -9.58
C LEU A 16 2.52 -20.77 -10.54
N LEU A 17 2.65 -19.57 -11.12
CA LEU A 17 1.71 -19.03 -12.09
C LEU A 17 1.58 -19.96 -13.33
N ARG A 18 2.70 -20.40 -13.88
CA ARG A 18 2.69 -21.30 -15.03
C ARG A 18 2.00 -22.64 -14.74
N ALA A 19 2.29 -23.23 -13.59
CA ALA A 19 1.66 -24.46 -13.15
C ALA A 19 0.15 -24.29 -12.97
N TRP A 20 -0.28 -23.16 -12.39
CA TRP A 20 -1.69 -22.84 -12.22
C TRP A 20 -2.40 -22.62 -13.55
N LEU A 21 -1.83 -21.83 -14.46
CA LEU A 21 -2.38 -21.63 -15.80
C LEU A 21 -2.49 -22.94 -16.59
N LYS A 22 -1.49 -23.82 -16.46
CA LYS A 22 -1.56 -25.17 -17.08
C LYS A 22 -2.76 -25.96 -16.51
N ARG A 23 -2.89 -26.02 -15.18
CA ARG A 23 -4.00 -26.72 -14.51
C ARG A 23 -5.37 -26.18 -14.95
N LEU A 24 -5.53 -24.87 -15.10
CA LEU A 24 -6.78 -24.26 -15.56
C LEU A 24 -7.09 -24.69 -16.99
N ARG A 25 -6.14 -24.65 -17.90
CA ARG A 25 -6.31 -25.11 -19.30
C ARG A 25 -6.64 -26.60 -19.39
N ASP A 26 -5.94 -27.43 -18.62
CA ASP A 26 -6.19 -28.90 -18.58
C ASP A 26 -7.63 -29.20 -18.07
N ASN A 27 -8.25 -28.29 -17.33
CA ASN A 27 -9.66 -28.38 -16.89
C ASN A 27 -10.63 -27.59 -17.78
N GLY A 28 -10.25 -27.28 -19.03
CA GLY A 28 -11.13 -26.67 -20.03
C GLY A 28 -11.33 -25.17 -19.93
N VAL A 29 -10.57 -24.46 -19.08
CA VAL A 29 -10.64 -22.98 -18.99
C VAL A 29 -9.98 -22.38 -20.22
N VAL A 30 -10.74 -21.61 -20.99
CA VAL A 30 -10.22 -20.85 -22.14
C VAL A 30 -9.78 -19.46 -21.68
N ILE A 31 -8.53 -19.12 -21.94
CA ILE A 31 -7.93 -17.82 -21.54
C ILE A 31 -7.74 -16.95 -22.77
N HIS A 32 -8.49 -15.86 -22.81
CA HIS A 32 -8.39 -14.85 -23.87
C HIS A 32 -7.52 -13.69 -23.39
N ILE A 33 -6.31 -13.58 -23.93
CA ILE A 33 -5.40 -12.44 -23.66
C ILE A 33 -5.74 -11.26 -24.55
N ARG A 34 -5.38 -10.05 -24.09
CA ARG A 34 -5.65 -8.78 -24.82
C ARG A 34 -7.14 -8.57 -25.12
N HIS A 35 -7.99 -9.00 -24.19
CA HIS A 35 -9.43 -8.77 -24.21
C HIS A 35 -9.77 -7.80 -23.09
N ARG A 36 -10.51 -6.73 -23.40
CA ARG A 36 -10.91 -5.71 -22.44
C ARG A 36 -12.44 -5.67 -22.35
N TRP A 37 -12.97 -5.77 -21.16
CA TRP A 37 -14.39 -5.57 -20.93
C TRP A 37 -14.73 -4.07 -21.01
N LEU A 38 -15.78 -3.74 -21.77
CA LEU A 38 -16.27 -2.39 -22.03
C LEU A 38 -17.66 -2.12 -21.43
N GLY A 39 -18.14 -2.99 -20.55
CA GLY A 39 -19.49 -2.89 -19.99
C GLY A 39 -20.48 -3.84 -20.68
N TRP A 40 -21.74 -3.47 -20.59
CA TRP A 40 -22.86 -4.27 -21.13
C TRP A 40 -23.54 -3.56 -22.29
N ASN A 41 -24.12 -4.33 -23.19
CA ASN A 41 -25.12 -3.88 -24.14
C ASN A 41 -26.50 -3.73 -23.45
N THR A 42 -27.47 -3.17 -24.18
CA THR A 42 -28.85 -3.02 -23.72
C THR A 42 -29.54 -4.37 -23.48
N ASP A 43 -29.12 -5.43 -24.18
CA ASP A 43 -29.61 -6.81 -24.01
C ASP A 43 -28.95 -7.59 -22.86
N GLY A 44 -28.07 -6.93 -22.07
CA GLY A 44 -27.34 -7.55 -20.98
C GLY A 44 -26.10 -8.34 -21.40
N SER A 45 -25.80 -8.49 -22.67
CA SER A 45 -24.55 -9.13 -23.15
C SER A 45 -23.33 -8.25 -22.84
N LEU A 46 -22.17 -8.89 -22.62
CA LEU A 46 -20.92 -8.19 -22.37
C LEU A 46 -20.34 -7.65 -23.67
N ARG A 47 -19.82 -6.43 -23.63
CA ARG A 47 -19.00 -5.83 -24.70
C ARG A 47 -17.53 -6.09 -24.39
N ILE A 48 -16.84 -6.74 -25.32
CA ILE A 48 -15.42 -7.09 -25.17
C ILE A 48 -14.65 -6.56 -26.36
N ALA A 49 -13.71 -5.63 -26.10
CA ALA A 49 -12.70 -5.24 -27.08
C ALA A 49 -11.60 -6.31 -27.15
N TYR A 50 -11.14 -6.58 -28.39
CA TYR A 50 -10.03 -7.47 -28.67
C TYR A 50 -9.23 -6.96 -29.88
N PRO A 51 -8.06 -7.50 -30.25
CA PRO A 51 -7.19 -6.90 -31.28
C PRO A 51 -7.83 -6.68 -32.66
N GLN A 52 -8.91 -7.40 -32.98
CA GLN A 52 -9.58 -7.29 -34.28
C GLN A 52 -10.89 -6.46 -34.23
N GLY A 53 -11.22 -5.83 -33.09
CA GLY A 53 -12.44 -5.02 -32.94
C GLY A 53 -13.17 -5.26 -31.62
N GLU A 54 -14.50 -5.24 -31.66
CA GLU A 54 -15.37 -5.56 -30.52
C GLU A 54 -16.22 -6.80 -30.82
N ARG A 55 -16.55 -7.52 -29.76
CA ARG A 55 -17.52 -8.63 -29.83
C ARG A 55 -18.49 -8.61 -28.66
N GLN A 56 -19.64 -9.16 -28.87
CA GLN A 56 -20.64 -9.44 -27.83
C GLN A 56 -20.42 -10.85 -27.27
N VAL A 57 -20.56 -10.98 -25.94
CA VAL A 57 -20.49 -12.26 -25.26
C VAL A 57 -21.72 -12.40 -24.36
N LYS A 58 -22.55 -13.41 -24.62
CA LYS A 58 -23.62 -13.82 -23.69
C LYS A 58 -23.04 -14.83 -22.71
N ALA A 59 -23.17 -14.58 -21.42
CA ALA A 59 -22.75 -15.46 -20.36
C ALA A 59 -23.90 -15.71 -19.40
N SER A 60 -24.06 -16.94 -18.92
CA SER A 60 -25.07 -17.29 -17.90
C SER A 60 -24.74 -16.69 -16.55
N VAL A 61 -23.45 -16.47 -16.28
CA VAL A 61 -22.94 -15.86 -15.06
C VAL A 61 -21.62 -15.16 -15.36
N VAL A 62 -21.33 -14.09 -14.61
CA VAL A 62 -20.12 -13.30 -14.76
C VAL A 62 -19.41 -13.17 -13.40
N VAL A 63 -18.11 -13.41 -13.35
CA VAL A 63 -17.28 -13.08 -12.19
C VAL A 63 -16.28 -12.01 -12.62
N LEU A 64 -16.42 -10.81 -12.06
CA LEU A 64 -15.50 -9.70 -12.26
C LEU A 64 -14.36 -9.80 -11.24
N ALA A 65 -13.13 -9.85 -11.73
CA ALA A 65 -11.91 -9.89 -10.91
C ALA A 65 -10.88 -8.91 -11.51
N LEU A 66 -11.29 -7.63 -11.65
CA LEU A 66 -10.64 -6.64 -12.48
C LEU A 66 -9.52 -5.87 -11.76
N GLY A 67 -9.27 -6.20 -10.49
CA GLY A 67 -8.23 -5.57 -9.67
C GLY A 67 -8.59 -4.16 -9.20
N GLY A 68 -7.62 -3.49 -8.60
CA GLY A 68 -7.71 -2.08 -8.20
C GLY A 68 -7.34 -1.11 -9.34
N ALA A 69 -6.42 -0.17 -9.06
CA ALA A 69 -5.92 0.78 -10.06
C ALA A 69 -4.42 1.08 -9.93
N SER A 70 -3.70 0.32 -9.11
CA SER A 70 -2.27 0.56 -8.83
C SER A 70 -1.31 -0.01 -9.87
N TRP A 71 -1.80 -0.77 -10.85
CA TRP A 71 -0.98 -1.42 -11.88
C TRP A 71 -1.58 -1.24 -13.28
N ALA A 72 -1.87 0.00 -13.68
CA ALA A 72 -2.54 0.34 -14.94
C ALA A 72 -1.84 -0.28 -16.17
N ARG A 73 -0.51 -0.28 -16.20
CA ARG A 73 0.27 -0.90 -17.28
C ARG A 73 0.09 -2.42 -17.42
N LEU A 74 -0.41 -3.09 -16.38
CA LEU A 74 -0.72 -4.52 -16.37
C LEU A 74 -2.22 -4.79 -16.43
N GLY A 75 -3.05 -3.77 -16.65
CA GLY A 75 -4.49 -3.89 -16.82
C GLY A 75 -5.32 -3.62 -15.56
N SER A 76 -4.69 -3.37 -14.41
CA SER A 76 -5.38 -2.94 -13.18
C SER A 76 -5.40 -1.41 -13.14
N ASP A 77 -6.32 -0.81 -13.90
CA ASP A 77 -6.40 0.63 -14.15
C ASP A 77 -7.67 1.30 -13.56
N GLY A 78 -8.51 0.54 -12.87
CA GLY A 78 -9.75 1.06 -12.27
C GLY A 78 -10.85 1.45 -13.26
N SER A 79 -10.67 1.21 -14.56
CA SER A 79 -11.61 1.61 -15.61
C SER A 79 -12.98 0.93 -15.53
N TRP A 80 -13.12 -0.07 -14.69
CA TRP A 80 -14.38 -0.76 -14.40
C TRP A 80 -15.35 0.07 -13.54
N GLN A 81 -14.85 1.06 -12.76
CA GLN A 81 -15.68 1.85 -11.83
C GLN A 81 -16.88 2.53 -12.51
N PRO A 82 -16.73 3.32 -13.58
CA PRO A 82 -17.86 3.96 -14.24
C PRO A 82 -18.84 2.93 -14.82
N LEU A 83 -18.36 1.80 -15.33
CA LEU A 83 -19.20 0.76 -15.90
C LEU A 83 -20.13 0.11 -14.87
N LEU A 84 -19.65 -0.07 -13.64
CA LEU A 84 -20.46 -0.58 -12.53
C LEU A 84 -21.37 0.52 -11.94
N ALA A 85 -20.89 1.77 -11.87
CA ALA A 85 -21.68 2.91 -11.40
C ALA A 85 -22.91 3.16 -12.28
N GLU A 86 -22.82 2.99 -13.61
CA GLU A 86 -23.95 3.04 -14.55
C GLU A 86 -25.04 1.99 -14.23
N ARG A 87 -24.71 0.95 -13.49
CA ARG A 87 -25.63 -0.10 -13.02
C ARG A 87 -26.04 0.07 -11.56
N ALA A 88 -25.86 1.27 -11.00
CA ALA A 88 -26.19 1.58 -9.60
C ALA A 88 -25.47 0.70 -8.57
N VAL A 89 -24.26 0.23 -8.90
CA VAL A 89 -23.39 -0.46 -7.94
C VAL A 89 -22.71 0.57 -7.07
N ASP A 90 -22.79 0.40 -5.76
CA ASP A 90 -22.15 1.30 -4.79
C ASP A 90 -20.64 1.03 -4.72
N ILE A 91 -19.84 2.07 -4.98
CA ILE A 91 -18.39 1.98 -5.10
C ILE A 91 -17.74 3.07 -4.24
N SER A 92 -16.87 2.68 -3.33
CA SER A 92 -15.94 3.59 -2.67
C SER A 92 -14.83 4.02 -3.65
N PRO A 93 -14.49 5.31 -3.72
CA PRO A 93 -13.40 5.78 -4.58
C PRO A 93 -12.09 5.03 -4.34
N LEU A 94 -11.40 4.63 -5.42
CA LEU A 94 -10.09 3.99 -5.30
C LEU A 94 -9.05 4.98 -4.82
N GLN A 95 -8.21 4.54 -3.88
CA GLN A 95 -7.18 5.34 -3.22
C GLN A 95 -5.87 4.55 -3.10
N PRO A 96 -4.71 5.24 -3.02
CA PRO A 96 -3.44 4.57 -2.77
C PRO A 96 -3.43 3.83 -1.43
N SER A 97 -3.03 2.56 -1.43
CA SER A 97 -2.78 1.74 -0.26
C SER A 97 -1.38 1.13 -0.34
N ASN A 98 -0.73 0.92 0.80
CA ASN A 98 0.68 0.52 0.82
C ASN A 98 1.53 1.44 -0.08
N CYS A 99 1.42 2.74 0.13
CA CYS A 99 2.01 3.77 -0.72
C CYS A 99 3.04 4.61 0.03
N GLY A 100 3.87 5.32 -0.73
CA GLY A 100 4.71 6.40 -0.24
C GLY A 100 3.91 7.67 0.02
N PHE A 101 4.56 8.63 0.68
CA PHE A 101 3.97 9.94 1.01
C PHE A 101 4.94 11.07 0.68
N GLU A 102 4.37 12.23 0.38
CA GLU A 102 5.12 13.46 0.16
C GLU A 102 5.14 14.31 1.42
N VAL A 103 6.27 14.98 1.63
CA VAL A 103 6.42 16.06 2.60
C VAL A 103 6.21 17.41 1.92
N GLU A 104 6.03 18.47 2.69
CA GLU A 104 5.89 19.83 2.15
C GLU A 104 7.11 20.28 1.33
N GLY A 105 8.28 19.77 1.67
CA GLY A 105 9.52 19.90 0.89
C GLY A 105 10.75 19.61 1.74
N TRP A 106 11.65 18.79 1.20
CA TRP A 106 13.00 18.64 1.75
C TRP A 106 13.90 19.79 1.28
N SER A 107 14.90 20.14 2.10
CA SER A 107 15.99 21.00 1.65
C SER A 107 16.73 20.39 0.45
N ALA A 108 17.42 21.25 -0.34
CA ALA A 108 18.27 20.78 -1.43
C ALA A 108 19.31 19.77 -0.95
N LEU A 109 19.87 19.96 0.25
CA LEU A 109 20.83 19.03 0.85
C LEU A 109 20.29 17.62 1.00
N LEU A 110 19.04 17.46 1.51
CA LEU A 110 18.43 16.14 1.65
C LEU A 110 18.11 15.52 0.30
N LYS A 111 17.55 16.29 -0.63
CA LYS A 111 17.24 15.82 -1.99
C LYS A 111 18.49 15.33 -2.73
N ASP A 112 19.54 16.16 -2.75
CA ASP A 112 20.71 15.90 -3.59
C ASP A 112 21.61 14.80 -3.04
N LYS A 113 21.71 14.69 -1.71
CA LYS A 113 22.64 13.75 -1.08
C LYS A 113 22.00 12.45 -0.58
N PHE A 114 20.71 12.47 -0.25
CA PHE A 114 20.08 11.37 0.47
C PHE A 114 18.83 10.81 -0.18
N ALA A 115 18.34 11.35 -1.31
CA ALA A 115 17.27 10.70 -2.05
C ALA A 115 17.71 9.29 -2.50
N GLY A 116 16.87 8.28 -2.21
CA GLY A 116 17.17 6.86 -2.39
C GLY A 116 17.90 6.20 -1.20
N ALA A 117 18.30 6.98 -0.18
CA ALA A 117 18.99 6.42 0.98
C ALA A 117 18.04 5.64 1.91
N PRO A 118 18.37 4.41 2.30
CA PRO A 118 17.60 3.66 3.28
C PRO A 118 17.92 4.11 4.71
N LEU A 119 16.86 4.30 5.53
CA LEU A 119 16.98 4.43 6.97
C LEU A 119 16.70 3.07 7.61
N LYS A 120 17.74 2.46 8.15
CA LYS A 120 17.68 1.15 8.79
C LYS A 120 17.74 1.25 10.31
N ASN A 121 17.28 0.18 11.00
CA ASN A 121 17.28 0.11 12.45
C ASN A 121 16.62 1.35 13.08
N ILE A 122 15.40 1.61 12.67
CA ILE A 122 14.54 2.68 13.17
C ILE A 122 13.17 2.13 13.54
N ALA A 123 12.32 2.96 14.14
CA ALA A 123 10.91 2.63 14.27
C ALA A 123 10.06 3.82 13.82
N LEU A 124 8.85 3.50 13.33
CA LEU A 124 7.82 4.49 13.00
C LEU A 124 6.55 4.20 13.77
N SER A 125 5.85 5.27 14.12
CA SER A 125 4.48 5.22 14.65
C SER A 125 3.67 6.40 14.11
N VAL A 126 2.35 6.31 14.21
CA VAL A 126 1.46 7.48 14.17
C VAL A 126 1.12 7.91 15.60
N PRO A 127 0.73 9.16 15.85
CA PRO A 127 0.33 9.61 17.19
C PRO A 127 -0.67 8.66 17.85
N GLY A 128 -0.40 8.27 19.10
CA GLY A 128 -1.25 7.36 19.87
C GLY A 128 -1.08 5.87 19.58
N SER A 129 -0.19 5.47 18.68
CA SER A 129 0.06 4.05 18.36
C SER A 129 1.42 3.55 18.83
N ALA A 130 1.53 2.24 19.02
CA ALA A 130 2.80 1.60 19.34
C ALA A 130 3.77 1.62 18.14
N PRO A 131 5.06 1.94 18.34
CA PRO A 131 6.03 1.99 17.27
C PRO A 131 6.32 0.60 16.68
N ARG A 132 6.52 0.55 15.36
CA ARG A 132 6.96 -0.64 14.62
C ARG A 132 8.40 -0.45 14.15
N LYS A 133 9.26 -1.43 14.41
CA LYS A 133 10.64 -1.43 13.95
C LYS A 133 10.73 -1.85 12.49
N GLY A 134 11.70 -1.29 11.77
CA GLY A 134 11.97 -1.64 10.38
C GLY A 134 12.91 -0.65 9.70
N GLU A 135 12.63 -0.44 8.41
CA GLU A 135 13.36 0.49 7.56
C GLU A 135 12.42 1.18 6.57
N PHE A 136 12.80 2.35 6.11
CA PHE A 136 12.17 3.04 5.00
C PHE A 136 13.21 3.73 4.10
N ILE A 137 12.79 4.25 2.97
CA ILE A 137 13.62 4.95 2.00
C ILE A 137 13.21 6.42 1.98
N LEU A 138 14.20 7.32 2.10
CA LEU A 138 14.02 8.73 1.83
C LEU A 138 13.95 8.93 0.31
N THR A 139 12.90 9.56 -0.19
CA THR A 139 12.79 9.95 -1.60
C THR A 139 13.02 11.45 -1.78
N ALA A 140 13.16 11.90 -3.02
CA ALA A 140 13.28 13.33 -3.31
C ALA A 140 12.03 14.14 -2.90
N GLN A 141 10.86 13.49 -2.83
CA GLN A 141 9.59 14.13 -2.47
C GLN A 141 9.13 13.81 -1.04
N GLY A 142 9.65 12.74 -0.42
CA GLY A 142 9.15 12.32 0.89
C GLY A 142 9.72 10.99 1.36
N VAL A 143 8.85 10.04 1.68
CA VAL A 143 9.21 8.74 2.28
C VAL A 143 8.43 7.59 1.67
N GLU A 144 9.08 6.42 1.55
CA GLU A 144 8.46 5.18 1.05
C GLU A 144 9.08 3.94 1.70
N GLY A 145 8.56 2.76 1.38
CA GLY A 145 9.07 1.48 1.84
C GLY A 145 8.17 0.78 2.84
N SER A 146 8.46 -0.47 3.14
CA SER A 146 7.56 -1.39 3.86
C SER A 146 7.07 -0.86 5.22
N LEU A 147 7.93 -0.16 5.95
CA LEU A 147 7.55 0.41 7.25
C LEU A 147 6.60 1.62 7.10
N VAL A 148 6.78 2.44 6.06
CA VAL A 148 5.85 3.53 5.70
C VAL A 148 4.52 2.95 5.22
N TYR A 149 4.56 1.90 4.40
CA TYR A 149 3.35 1.24 3.89
C TYR A 149 2.48 0.67 5.00
N ALA A 150 3.09 0.17 6.08
CA ALA A 150 2.35 -0.34 7.24
C ALA A 150 1.52 0.74 7.97
N TRP A 151 1.77 2.02 7.69
CA TRP A 151 1.06 3.17 8.23
C TRP A 151 0.22 3.91 7.18
N SER A 152 0.09 3.36 5.97
CA SER A 152 -0.59 4.05 4.86
C SER A 152 -2.02 4.45 5.18
N ALA A 153 -2.83 3.54 5.69
CA ALA A 153 -4.24 3.82 5.99
C ALA A 153 -4.41 4.96 7.01
N PRO A 154 -3.86 4.89 8.24
CA PRO A 154 -4.06 5.96 9.21
C PRO A 154 -3.45 7.30 8.79
N VAL A 155 -2.35 7.31 8.04
CA VAL A 155 -1.74 8.55 7.54
C VAL A 155 -2.61 9.16 6.42
N ARG A 156 -3.07 8.35 5.46
CA ARG A 156 -3.99 8.79 4.39
C ARG A 156 -5.27 9.39 4.98
N GLU A 157 -5.89 8.70 5.95
CA GLU A 157 -7.10 9.20 6.61
C GLU A 157 -6.85 10.51 7.39
N ALA A 158 -5.69 10.66 8.03
CA ALA A 158 -5.32 11.92 8.68
C ALA A 158 -5.16 13.06 7.66
N ILE A 159 -4.50 12.79 6.52
CA ILE A 159 -4.37 13.77 5.43
C ILE A 159 -5.74 14.19 4.89
N HIS A 160 -6.66 13.25 4.69
CA HIS A 160 -8.02 13.56 4.20
C HIS A 160 -8.80 14.42 5.21
N ARG A 161 -8.68 14.13 6.50
CA ARG A 161 -9.43 14.82 7.54
C ARG A 161 -8.83 16.17 7.91
N GLU A 162 -7.50 16.28 7.96
CA GLU A 162 -6.76 17.39 8.58
C GLU A 162 -5.82 18.13 7.61
N GLY A 163 -5.77 17.68 6.34
CA GLY A 163 -4.85 18.21 5.33
C GLY A 163 -3.39 17.78 5.52
N ARG A 164 -3.09 17.03 6.58
CA ARG A 164 -1.75 16.52 6.89
C ARG A 164 -1.80 15.28 7.77
N GLY A 165 -0.80 14.41 7.62
CA GLY A 165 -0.53 13.29 8.51
C GLY A 165 0.83 13.43 9.16
N VAL A 166 1.07 12.72 10.26
CA VAL A 166 2.37 12.74 10.96
C VAL A 166 2.83 11.31 11.20
N LEU A 167 4.08 11.05 10.81
CA LEU A 167 4.84 9.89 11.27
C LEU A 167 5.83 10.33 12.34
N LEU A 168 5.91 9.60 13.43
CA LEU A 168 6.91 9.80 14.48
C LEU A 168 8.04 8.81 14.27
N LEU A 169 9.22 9.33 13.94
CA LEU A 169 10.42 8.54 13.68
C LEU A 169 11.27 8.41 14.95
N ASP A 170 11.50 7.17 15.38
CA ASP A 170 12.49 6.83 16.40
C ASP A 170 13.78 6.39 15.73
N LEU A 171 14.82 7.21 15.82
CA LEU A 171 16.14 6.96 15.21
C LEU A 171 16.95 5.87 15.93
N LEU A 172 16.62 5.59 17.21
CA LEU A 172 17.31 4.66 18.08
C LEU A 172 16.33 3.82 18.91
N PRO A 173 15.55 2.92 18.27
CA PRO A 173 14.46 2.19 18.95
C PRO A 173 14.92 1.29 20.11
N ASP A 174 16.17 0.88 20.12
CA ASP A 174 16.75 0.01 21.16
C ASP A 174 17.36 0.78 22.33
N LYS A 175 17.35 2.12 22.28
CA LYS A 175 17.89 2.96 23.38
C LYS A 175 16.75 3.74 24.06
N PRO A 176 16.60 3.62 25.39
CA PRO A 176 15.69 4.47 26.17
C PRO A 176 16.12 5.95 26.09
N VAL A 177 15.17 6.86 26.25
CA VAL A 177 15.40 8.32 26.13
C VAL A 177 16.39 8.83 27.18
N ASP A 178 16.34 8.31 28.41
CA ASP A 178 17.27 8.68 29.48
C ASP A 178 18.73 8.29 29.15
N LYS A 179 18.95 7.15 28.50
CA LYS A 179 20.28 6.73 28.05
C LYS A 179 20.79 7.59 26.89
N ILE A 180 19.89 8.06 26.02
CA ILE A 180 20.24 9.01 24.96
C ILE A 180 20.62 10.36 25.60
N ALA A 181 19.84 10.89 26.54
CA ALA A 181 20.16 12.14 27.25
C ALA A 181 21.49 12.04 28.01
N GLN A 182 21.74 10.94 28.74
CA GLN A 182 23.03 10.69 29.41
C GLN A 182 24.21 10.69 28.42
N ALA A 183 24.04 10.11 27.23
CA ALA A 183 25.09 10.09 26.20
C ALA A 183 25.34 11.49 25.61
N LEU A 184 24.28 12.26 25.37
CA LEU A 184 24.36 13.64 24.88
C LEU A 184 24.98 14.62 25.88
N ALA A 185 24.73 14.42 27.19
CA ALA A 185 25.27 15.25 28.27
C ALA A 185 26.78 15.12 28.48
N LYS A 186 27.42 14.11 27.89
CA LYS A 186 28.87 13.95 27.99
C LYS A 186 29.61 15.13 27.38
N PRO A 187 30.72 15.61 27.96
CA PRO A 187 31.46 16.76 27.45
C PRO A 187 31.83 16.56 25.97
N ARG A 188 31.42 17.53 25.15
CA ARG A 188 31.71 17.55 23.71
C ARG A 188 33.13 17.98 23.38
N GLY A 189 33.72 18.82 24.23
CA GLY A 189 35.01 19.46 23.97
C GLY A 189 34.94 20.28 22.67
N SER A 190 35.98 20.24 21.87
CA SER A 190 36.08 20.95 20.59
C SER A 190 35.35 20.25 19.42
N ARG A 191 34.69 19.11 19.65
CA ARG A 191 34.00 18.33 18.60
C ARG A 191 32.75 19.07 18.10
N SER A 192 32.48 19.00 16.80
CA SER A 192 31.18 19.41 16.25
C SER A 192 30.05 18.54 16.80
N MET A 193 28.81 19.07 16.77
CA MET A 193 27.61 18.29 17.18
C MET A 193 27.47 17.00 16.35
N ALA A 194 27.72 17.05 15.06
CA ALA A 194 27.68 15.86 14.21
C ALA A 194 28.70 14.77 14.66
N LYS A 195 29.93 15.17 14.98
CA LYS A 195 30.94 14.24 15.53
C LYS A 195 30.54 13.71 16.91
N HIS A 196 29.88 14.53 17.73
CA HIS A 196 29.38 14.12 19.04
C HIS A 196 28.26 13.09 18.92
N LEU A 197 27.24 13.35 18.10
CA LEU A 197 26.14 12.43 17.79
C LEU A 197 26.66 11.09 17.26
N HIS A 198 27.59 11.11 16.32
CA HIS A 198 28.21 9.90 15.79
C HIS A 198 28.94 9.13 16.89
N SER A 199 29.82 9.79 17.65
CA SER A 199 30.67 9.12 18.66
C SER A 199 29.91 8.57 19.86
N GLN A 200 28.81 9.21 20.29
CA GLN A 200 28.05 8.82 21.48
C GLN A 200 26.86 7.92 21.15
N LEU A 201 26.23 8.10 19.99
CA LEU A 201 24.95 7.49 19.64
C LEU A 201 24.98 6.70 18.32
N GLY A 202 26.01 6.84 17.51
CA GLY A 202 26.06 6.24 16.17
C GLY A 202 25.10 6.88 15.19
N ILE A 203 24.69 8.15 15.44
CA ILE A 203 23.83 8.89 14.53
C ILE A 203 24.71 9.65 13.54
N ASP A 204 24.63 9.25 12.27
CA ASP A 204 25.33 9.87 11.15
C ASP A 204 24.53 9.79 9.85
N GLY A 205 25.13 10.17 8.73
CA GLY A 205 24.54 10.05 7.40
C GLY A 205 23.13 10.62 7.33
N VAL A 206 22.22 9.86 6.73
CA VAL A 206 20.83 10.26 6.54
C VAL A 206 20.07 10.46 7.85
N LYS A 207 20.40 9.71 8.93
CA LYS A 207 19.78 9.92 10.26
C LYS A 207 20.14 11.29 10.85
N ALA A 208 21.40 11.67 10.78
CA ALA A 208 21.86 12.99 11.26
C ALA A 208 21.31 14.13 10.38
N ALA A 209 21.20 13.92 9.07
CA ALA A 209 20.63 14.89 8.15
C ALA A 209 19.15 15.13 8.44
N LEU A 210 18.33 14.07 8.60
CA LEU A 210 16.92 14.18 8.97
C LEU A 210 16.71 14.84 10.34
N LEU A 211 17.51 14.47 11.33
CA LEU A 211 17.43 15.10 12.64
C LEU A 211 17.67 16.62 12.55
N ARG A 212 18.63 17.05 11.73
CA ARG A 212 18.93 18.46 11.52
C ARG A 212 17.86 19.17 10.68
N GLU A 213 17.27 18.49 9.71
CA GLU A 213 16.21 19.04 8.85
C GLU A 213 14.92 19.33 9.61
N LEU A 214 14.57 18.43 10.52
CA LEU A 214 13.28 18.41 11.20
C LEU A 214 13.31 18.98 12.62
N THR A 215 14.46 19.50 13.07
CA THR A 215 14.61 20.15 14.38
C THR A 215 15.23 21.52 14.25
N ASP A 216 14.85 22.42 15.15
CA ASP A 216 15.40 23.78 15.24
C ASP A 216 16.69 23.84 16.06
N GLN A 217 17.31 25.02 16.05
CA GLN A 217 18.54 25.26 16.79
C GLN A 217 18.36 25.19 18.32
N ALA A 218 17.17 25.55 18.81
CA ALA A 218 16.86 25.50 20.26
C ALA A 218 16.82 24.04 20.74
N THR A 219 16.20 23.14 19.98
CA THR A 219 16.19 21.69 20.25
C THR A 219 17.61 21.12 20.28
N PHE A 220 18.50 21.55 19.40
CA PHE A 220 19.92 21.12 19.42
C PHE A 220 20.72 21.65 20.60
N ALA A 221 20.30 22.74 21.21
CA ALA A 221 20.97 23.36 22.37
C ALA A 221 20.53 22.69 23.71
N ASP A 222 19.38 22.04 23.73
CA ASP A 222 18.81 21.38 24.92
C ASP A 222 18.97 19.86 24.80
N VAL A 223 19.69 19.26 25.74
CA VAL A 223 20.00 17.81 25.77
C VAL A 223 18.73 16.96 25.84
N ASP A 224 17.78 17.36 26.69
CA ASP A 224 16.54 16.59 26.87
C ASP A 224 15.59 16.74 25.69
N ALA A 225 15.50 17.93 25.12
CA ALA A 225 14.73 18.19 23.91
C ALA A 225 15.30 17.39 22.73
N LEU A 226 16.62 17.38 22.55
CA LEU A 226 17.27 16.60 21.51
C LEU A 226 17.09 15.09 21.71
N ALA A 227 17.18 14.60 22.94
CA ALA A 227 16.93 13.20 23.26
C ALA A 227 15.48 12.79 22.91
N ARG A 228 14.50 13.63 23.23
CA ARG A 228 13.10 13.42 22.84
C ARG A 228 12.93 13.47 21.32
N ALA A 229 13.54 14.44 20.64
CA ALA A 229 13.50 14.51 19.18
C ALA A 229 14.07 13.26 18.51
N ILE A 230 15.18 12.70 19.02
CA ILE A 230 15.75 11.44 18.52
C ILE A 230 14.76 10.27 18.67
N LYS A 231 13.91 10.27 19.69
CA LYS A 231 12.92 9.23 19.95
C LYS A 231 11.59 9.42 19.24
N ALA A 232 11.22 10.62 18.86
CA ALA A 232 9.94 10.93 18.26
C ALA A 232 10.05 12.12 17.31
N LEU A 233 10.90 12.00 16.30
CA LEU A 233 11.10 13.03 15.28
C LEU A 233 9.88 13.08 14.35
N PRO A 234 9.13 14.20 14.31
CA PRO A 234 7.92 14.29 13.50
C PRO A 234 8.27 14.50 12.02
N ILE A 235 7.73 13.64 11.16
CA ILE A 235 7.72 13.81 9.71
C ILE A 235 6.31 14.17 9.30
N THR A 236 6.10 15.43 8.87
CA THR A 236 4.79 15.89 8.39
C THR A 236 4.60 15.53 6.92
N LEU A 237 3.53 14.82 6.64
CA LEU A 237 3.15 14.30 5.33
C LEU A 237 1.92 15.06 4.83
N VAL A 238 1.96 15.52 3.57
CA VAL A 238 0.92 16.40 3.01
C VAL A 238 0.04 15.71 1.96
N ARG A 239 0.51 14.62 1.36
CA ARG A 239 -0.28 13.80 0.44
C ARG A 239 0.33 12.42 0.22
N THR A 240 -0.49 11.49 -0.26
CA THR A 240 -0.04 10.20 -0.76
C THR A 240 0.71 10.37 -2.08
N ARG A 241 1.60 9.44 -2.40
CA ARG A 241 2.06 9.28 -3.79
C ARG A 241 0.89 8.83 -4.67
N PRO A 242 0.95 9.11 -5.99
CA PRO A 242 -0.09 8.71 -6.93
C PRO A 242 -0.47 7.23 -6.84
N LEU A 243 -1.72 6.91 -7.21
CA LEU A 243 -2.27 5.56 -7.12
C LEU A 243 -1.50 4.55 -7.99
N ASP A 244 -1.00 4.97 -9.14
CA ASP A 244 -0.18 4.14 -10.05
C ASP A 244 1.26 3.88 -9.55
N GLU A 245 1.69 4.55 -8.48
CA GLU A 245 2.93 4.28 -7.77
C GLU A 245 2.71 3.44 -6.49
N ALA A 246 1.47 3.20 -6.11
CA ALA A 246 1.15 2.41 -4.92
C ALA A 246 1.33 0.91 -5.16
N ILE A 247 1.54 0.17 -4.07
CA ILE A 247 1.62 -1.31 -4.14
C ILE A 247 0.24 -1.92 -4.32
N SER A 248 -0.81 -1.29 -3.78
CA SER A 248 -2.20 -1.75 -3.83
C SER A 248 -3.18 -0.58 -3.76
N SER A 249 -4.45 -0.88 -4.00
CA SER A 249 -5.55 0.07 -3.89
C SER A 249 -6.40 -0.21 -2.64
N ALA A 250 -6.97 0.85 -2.06
CA ALA A 250 -8.10 0.81 -1.14
C ALA A 250 -9.34 1.35 -1.86
N GLY A 251 -10.51 1.14 -1.31
CA GLY A 251 -11.77 1.42 -1.99
C GLY A 251 -12.19 0.27 -2.91
N GLY A 252 -13.29 0.44 -3.63
CA GLY A 252 -13.83 -0.57 -4.53
C GLY A 252 -15.32 -0.82 -4.33
N VAL A 253 -15.82 -1.95 -4.83
CA VAL A 253 -17.22 -2.35 -4.70
C VAL A 253 -17.53 -2.65 -3.23
N ARG A 254 -18.50 -1.91 -2.66
CA ARG A 254 -18.87 -2.01 -1.25
C ARG A 254 -19.55 -3.34 -0.93
N PHE A 255 -19.20 -3.93 0.21
CA PHE A 255 -19.76 -5.22 0.64
C PHE A 255 -21.25 -5.15 0.91
N GLU A 256 -21.80 -4.00 1.31
CA GLU A 256 -23.23 -3.76 1.52
C GLU A 256 -24.05 -3.95 0.23
N GLY A 257 -23.42 -3.69 -0.93
CA GLY A 257 -23.98 -3.91 -2.26
C GLY A 257 -23.90 -5.37 -2.75
N LEU A 258 -23.27 -6.24 -1.98
CA LEU A 258 -23.07 -7.65 -2.33
C LEU A 258 -23.89 -8.59 -1.42
N ASP A 259 -24.19 -9.77 -1.92
CA ASP A 259 -24.71 -10.86 -1.09
C ASP A 259 -23.57 -11.68 -0.45
N LYS A 260 -23.94 -12.74 0.28
CA LYS A 260 -22.98 -13.64 0.94
C LYS A 260 -22.08 -14.38 -0.05
N GLY A 261 -22.49 -14.56 -1.30
CA GLY A 261 -21.75 -15.18 -2.40
C GLY A 261 -20.88 -14.21 -3.16
N LEU A 262 -20.90 -12.92 -2.80
CA LEU A 262 -20.27 -11.79 -3.51
C LEU A 262 -20.94 -11.47 -4.84
N MET A 263 -22.22 -11.83 -5.00
CA MET A 263 -23.06 -11.41 -6.12
C MET A 263 -23.49 -9.95 -5.91
N VAL A 264 -23.40 -9.15 -6.96
CA VAL A 264 -23.86 -7.76 -6.99
C VAL A 264 -25.37 -7.71 -6.93
N LYS A 265 -25.95 -7.17 -5.85
CA LYS A 265 -27.40 -7.12 -5.64
C LYS A 265 -28.14 -6.36 -6.75
N ALA A 266 -27.52 -5.29 -7.25
CA ALA A 266 -28.06 -4.46 -8.33
C ALA A 266 -28.01 -5.14 -9.71
N VAL A 267 -27.17 -6.18 -9.90
CA VAL A 267 -26.98 -6.89 -11.17
C VAL A 267 -26.92 -8.40 -10.92
N PRO A 268 -28.07 -9.08 -10.79
CA PRO A 268 -28.11 -10.52 -10.54
C PRO A 268 -27.34 -11.33 -11.58
N GLY A 269 -26.61 -12.37 -11.14
CA GLY A 269 -25.74 -13.18 -11.99
C GLY A 269 -24.34 -12.57 -12.20
N VAL A 270 -24.03 -11.39 -11.65
CA VAL A 270 -22.70 -10.78 -11.66
C VAL A 270 -22.08 -10.83 -10.27
N PHE A 271 -20.90 -11.35 -10.16
CA PHE A 271 -20.12 -11.50 -8.92
C PHE A 271 -18.84 -10.66 -8.99
N CYS A 272 -18.35 -10.15 -7.86
CA CYS A 272 -17.09 -9.44 -7.76
C CYS A 272 -16.12 -10.17 -6.83
N ALA A 273 -14.82 -10.15 -7.15
CA ALA A 273 -13.79 -10.78 -6.34
C ALA A 273 -12.45 -10.06 -6.43
N GLY A 274 -11.60 -10.25 -5.43
CA GLY A 274 -10.23 -9.73 -5.42
C GLY A 274 -10.16 -8.28 -4.98
N GLU A 275 -9.16 -7.58 -5.50
CA GLU A 275 -8.81 -6.21 -5.09
C GLU A 275 -9.83 -5.15 -5.56
N MET A 276 -10.75 -5.50 -6.45
CA MET A 276 -11.84 -4.59 -6.83
C MET A 276 -12.91 -4.42 -5.73
N LEU A 277 -12.90 -5.23 -4.68
CA LEU A 277 -13.79 -5.11 -3.52
C LEU A 277 -13.28 -4.00 -2.58
N ASP A 278 -14.19 -3.34 -1.85
CA ASP A 278 -13.87 -2.26 -0.92
C ASP A 278 -13.18 -2.78 0.35
N TRP A 279 -11.90 -2.98 0.27
CA TRP A 279 -11.04 -3.37 1.40
C TRP A 279 -9.58 -3.07 1.12
N GLU A 280 -8.76 -3.07 2.14
CA GLU A 280 -7.31 -2.96 2.01
C GLU A 280 -6.59 -3.88 3.00
N ALA A 281 -5.35 -4.22 2.71
CA ALA A 281 -4.52 -5.07 3.55
C ALA A 281 -3.09 -4.56 3.60
N PRO A 282 -2.38 -4.77 4.72
CA PRO A 282 -0.95 -4.49 4.78
C PRO A 282 -0.17 -5.39 3.83
N THR A 283 1.08 -4.98 3.51
CA THR A 283 2.01 -5.85 2.77
C THR A 283 2.31 -7.13 3.55
N GLY A 284 2.64 -8.21 2.85
CA GLY A 284 3.02 -9.48 3.46
C GLY A 284 2.20 -10.69 3.06
N GLY A 285 1.51 -10.64 1.91
CA GLY A 285 0.74 -11.73 1.35
C GLY A 285 -0.76 -11.73 1.72
N TYR A 286 -1.20 -10.80 2.55
CA TYR A 286 -2.61 -10.69 2.96
C TYR A 286 -3.53 -10.39 1.78
N LEU A 287 -3.16 -9.43 0.91
CA LEU A 287 -3.92 -9.07 -0.28
C LEU A 287 -4.13 -10.30 -1.17
N LEU A 288 -3.07 -11.03 -1.49
CA LEU A 288 -3.15 -12.22 -2.35
C LEU A 288 -4.00 -13.32 -1.72
N THR A 289 -3.87 -13.55 -0.40
CA THR A 289 -4.67 -14.53 0.35
C THR A 289 -6.16 -14.22 0.27
N ALA A 290 -6.54 -12.95 0.45
CA ALA A 290 -7.95 -12.54 0.39
C ALA A 290 -8.47 -12.51 -1.06
N CYS A 291 -7.63 -12.21 -2.06
CA CYS A 291 -8.00 -12.37 -3.47
C CYS A 291 -8.33 -13.84 -3.81
N PHE A 292 -7.54 -14.79 -3.32
CA PHE A 292 -7.85 -16.22 -3.48
C PHE A 292 -9.12 -16.62 -2.75
N ALA A 293 -9.32 -16.17 -1.52
CA ALA A 293 -10.50 -16.50 -0.72
C ALA A 293 -11.78 -15.94 -1.36
N SER A 294 -11.78 -14.67 -1.77
CA SER A 294 -12.92 -14.04 -2.44
C SER A 294 -13.18 -14.64 -3.82
N GLY A 295 -12.13 -14.94 -4.59
CA GLY A 295 -12.25 -15.61 -5.88
C GLY A 295 -12.87 -17.03 -5.76
N LEU A 296 -12.45 -17.82 -4.76
CA LEU A 296 -13.04 -19.12 -4.48
C LEU A 296 -14.51 -19.00 -4.08
N ARG A 297 -14.84 -18.02 -3.23
CA ARG A 297 -16.21 -17.77 -2.76
C ARG A 297 -17.12 -17.37 -3.91
N ALA A 298 -16.74 -16.38 -4.70
CA ALA A 298 -17.48 -15.91 -5.86
C ALA A 298 -17.65 -17.02 -6.91
N GLY A 299 -16.58 -17.77 -7.19
CA GLY A 299 -16.63 -18.86 -8.17
C GLY A 299 -17.57 -20.00 -7.76
N ARG A 300 -17.60 -20.37 -6.47
CA ARG A 300 -18.57 -21.38 -5.96
C ARG A 300 -20.00 -20.86 -6.08
N ALA A 301 -20.26 -19.64 -5.62
CA ALA A 301 -21.60 -19.06 -5.69
C ALA A 301 -22.07 -18.86 -7.14
N ALA A 302 -21.19 -18.49 -8.06
CA ALA A 302 -21.49 -18.42 -9.48
C ALA A 302 -21.85 -19.79 -10.08
N ALA A 303 -21.15 -20.86 -9.69
CA ALA A 303 -21.49 -22.22 -10.12
C ALA A 303 -22.85 -22.68 -9.58
N ASP A 304 -23.16 -22.33 -8.33
CA ASP A 304 -24.47 -22.65 -7.72
C ASP A 304 -25.61 -21.88 -8.39
N TRP A 305 -25.36 -20.63 -8.76
CA TRP A 305 -26.30 -19.80 -9.53
C TRP A 305 -26.67 -20.43 -10.86
N VAL A 306 -25.69 -20.91 -11.62
CA VAL A 306 -25.94 -21.58 -12.93
C VAL A 306 -26.73 -22.88 -12.78
N ARG A 307 -26.55 -23.60 -11.66
CA ARG A 307 -27.31 -24.86 -11.41
C ARG A 307 -28.77 -24.60 -11.02
N ALA A 308 -29.04 -23.41 -10.46
CA ALA A 308 -30.37 -23.03 -9.99
C ALA A 308 -31.22 -22.28 -11.04
N SER A 309 -30.56 -21.76 -12.08
CA SER A 309 -31.17 -21.04 -13.21
C SER A 309 -31.49 -21.99 -14.36
#